data_e23bf461cdf41d6543952fd0f416b8d0
#
_entry.id   e23bf461cdf41d6543952fd0f416b8d0
#
_cell.length_a   1.000
_cell.length_b   1.000
_cell.length_c   1.000
_cell.angle_alpha   90.00
_cell.angle_beta   90.00
_cell.angle_gamma   90.00
#
_symmetry.space_group_name_H-M   'P 1'
#
loop_
_entity.id
_entity.type
_entity.pdbx_description
1 polymer ?
#
loop_
_entity_poly.entity_id
_entity_poly.type
_entity_poly.pdbx_seq_one_letter_code
_entity_poly.pdbx_strand_id
1 'polypeptide(L)'
;RRELLTYGTTLCRWTVVEHVNQTTEGRRLVELADEQRVADEPLYRWWRGQGPLPWSLPQYPWALARVEKPLLVVGVKCAAAAISQRDAMRRTWLSDAPADGSLVVRFVIGRANDPYVAKALERERAVYNDVLIPPYFDLEDGYKSLVPKTKAFASYAYTQYPSASYVMLCDDDVLVDVERLLEAMLSGSLPSKRFYAGQVWAEHFRKPTLPQRSTTHRNYLPEAVYPMSQLPPFAIGPHYLLSMDCAEFIHKNKDDLAGVGTLEDVSVALWLLALQVHPQHSEQFTNARLFGCEAYSVSIADLTSRGIRAIHANRKNGRDACEGYEELAWVKTPRFKLQTPDALYAVPVGADGVT
;
A
#
# COMPACT_ATOMS: atom_id res chain seq x y z
N ARG A 1 6.53 0.74 28.13
CA ARG A 1 5.57 -0.29 27.66
C ARG A 1 4.19 0.28 27.28
N ARG A 2 3.66 1.30 27.96
CA ARG A 2 2.39 1.94 27.60
C ARG A 2 2.47 2.79 26.32
N GLU A 3 3.58 3.43 26.06
CA GLU A 3 3.76 4.32 24.90
C GLU A 3 3.95 3.62 23.57
N LEU A 4 4.43 2.36 23.56
CA LEU A 4 4.56 1.53 22.34
C LEU A 4 3.24 1.33 21.60
N LEU A 5 2.14 1.45 22.31
CA LEU A 5 0.80 1.07 21.82
C LEU A 5 -0.06 2.25 21.39
N THR A 6 0.37 3.49 21.63
CA THR A 6 -0.39 4.70 21.31
C THR A 6 -0.28 5.13 19.85
N TYR A 7 0.54 4.48 19.04
CA TYR A 7 0.80 4.87 17.66
C TYR A 7 0.01 4.12 16.57
N GLY A 8 -1.09 3.59 16.93
CA GLY A 8 -1.95 2.97 15.92
C GLY A 8 -2.96 2.05 16.57
N THR A 9 -4.08 2.60 16.87
CA THR A 9 -5.32 1.93 17.29
C THR A 9 -5.23 1.00 18.51
N THR A 10 -5.54 1.60 19.66
CA THR A 10 -6.41 1.19 20.77
C THR A 10 -6.52 -0.31 21.15
N LEU A 11 -6.51 -0.56 22.44
CA LEU A 11 -6.94 -1.73 23.24
C LEU A 11 -6.62 -3.16 22.73
N CYS A 12 -6.88 -3.50 21.47
CA CYS A 12 -6.67 -4.85 20.94
C CYS A 12 -5.22 -5.32 20.94
N ARG A 13 -4.25 -4.40 20.91
CA ARG A 13 -2.83 -4.72 20.89
C ARG A 13 -2.28 -5.22 22.24
N TRP A 14 -2.88 -4.85 23.35
CA TRP A 14 -2.39 -5.27 24.67
C TRP A 14 -2.49 -6.77 24.88
N THR A 15 -3.62 -7.34 24.55
CA THR A 15 -3.85 -8.80 24.69
C THR A 15 -2.93 -9.58 23.75
N VAL A 16 -2.66 -9.05 22.56
CA VAL A 16 -1.73 -9.65 21.60
C VAL A 16 -0.30 -9.61 22.13
N VAL A 17 0.16 -8.48 22.66
CA VAL A 17 1.53 -8.33 23.19
C VAL A 17 1.76 -9.23 24.40
N GLU A 18 0.80 -9.35 25.30
CA GLU A 18 0.93 -10.25 26.47
C GLU A 18 1.04 -11.70 26.06
N HIS A 19 0.23 -12.13 25.11
CA HIS A 19 0.26 -13.52 24.64
C HIS A 19 1.52 -13.82 23.80
N VAL A 20 1.91 -12.89 22.93
CA VAL A 20 3.12 -12.97 22.11
C VAL A 20 4.37 -13.14 22.96
N ASN A 21 4.46 -12.44 24.11
CA ASN A 21 5.59 -12.55 25.03
C ASN A 21 5.74 -13.93 25.69
N GLN A 22 4.73 -14.81 25.59
CA GLN A 22 4.79 -16.16 26.16
C GLN A 22 5.53 -17.16 25.28
N THR A 23 5.75 -16.85 24.01
CA THR A 23 6.48 -17.72 23.06
C THR A 23 7.84 -17.11 22.70
N THR A 24 8.83 -17.96 22.37
CA THR A 24 10.16 -17.49 21.93
C THR A 24 10.06 -16.63 20.67
N GLU A 25 9.27 -17.08 19.70
CA GLU A 25 9.01 -16.34 18.45
C GLU A 25 8.31 -15.01 18.73
N GLY A 26 7.32 -15.02 19.62
CA GLY A 26 6.63 -13.79 19.98
C GLY A 26 7.53 -12.77 20.68
N ARG A 27 8.43 -13.22 21.57
CA ARG A 27 9.43 -12.34 22.19
C ARG A 27 10.33 -11.69 21.14
N ARG A 28 10.83 -12.49 20.18
CA ARG A 28 11.66 -11.97 19.11
C ARG A 28 10.93 -10.92 18.25
N LEU A 29 9.66 -11.11 17.96
CA LEU A 29 8.86 -10.12 17.21
C LEU A 29 8.66 -8.81 17.98
N VAL A 30 8.49 -8.89 19.31
CA VAL A 30 8.41 -7.69 20.15
C VAL A 30 9.75 -6.96 20.17
N GLU A 31 10.86 -7.67 20.27
CA GLU A 31 12.21 -7.11 20.17
C GLU A 31 12.41 -6.38 18.85
N LEU A 32 12.08 -7.00 17.73
CA LEU A 32 12.17 -6.39 16.40
C LEU A 32 11.30 -5.14 16.26
N ALA A 33 10.11 -5.15 16.85
CA ALA A 33 9.24 -3.98 16.86
C ALA A 33 9.82 -2.85 17.73
N ASP A 34 10.43 -3.17 18.85
CA ASP A 34 11.10 -2.21 19.72
C ASP A 34 12.36 -1.64 19.06
N GLU A 35 13.19 -2.46 18.43
CA GLU A 35 14.34 -2.03 17.64
C GLU A 35 13.90 -1.05 16.54
N GLN A 36 12.84 -1.36 15.81
CA GLN A 36 12.30 -0.48 14.78
C GLN A 36 11.82 0.86 15.38
N ARG A 37 11.10 0.82 16.48
CA ARG A 37 10.64 2.02 17.18
C ARG A 37 11.79 2.91 17.63
N VAL A 38 12.85 2.32 18.19
CA VAL A 38 14.05 3.07 18.60
C VAL A 38 14.76 3.68 17.39
N ALA A 39 14.88 2.94 16.31
CA ALA A 39 15.48 3.43 15.06
C ALA A 39 14.69 4.59 14.44
N ASP A 40 13.36 4.57 14.54
CA ASP A 40 12.48 5.59 13.98
C ASP A 40 12.22 6.77 14.93
N GLU A 41 12.64 6.70 16.21
CA GLU A 41 12.39 7.77 17.20
C GLU A 41 12.88 9.16 16.75
N PRO A 42 14.08 9.33 16.15
CA PRO A 42 14.51 10.63 15.63
C PRO A 42 13.56 11.19 14.56
N LEU A 43 13.01 10.33 13.68
CA LEU A 43 12.03 10.69 12.67
C LEU A 43 10.73 11.16 13.31
N TYR A 44 10.22 10.43 14.28
CA TYR A 44 9.01 10.81 14.99
C TYR A 44 9.16 12.11 15.78
N ARG A 45 10.31 12.35 16.42
CA ARG A 45 10.61 13.62 17.10
C ARG A 45 10.57 14.80 16.14
N TRP A 46 11.25 14.70 15.00
CA TRP A 46 11.17 15.72 13.96
C TRP A 46 9.73 15.94 13.47
N TRP A 47 9.05 14.87 13.15
CA TRP A 47 7.69 14.91 12.62
C TRP A 47 6.72 15.63 13.57
N ARG A 48 6.90 15.45 14.88
CA ARG A 48 6.16 16.17 15.94
C ARG A 48 6.67 17.59 16.19
N GLY A 49 7.74 18.01 15.56
CA GLY A 49 8.37 19.32 15.79
C GLY A 49 9.21 19.41 17.06
N GLN A 50 9.72 18.29 17.53
CA GLN A 50 10.53 18.19 18.75
C GLN A 50 12.03 18.06 18.48
N GLY A 51 12.47 18.23 17.23
CA GLY A 51 13.86 18.13 16.85
C GLY A 51 14.09 18.40 15.37
N PRO A 52 15.37 18.42 14.93
CA PRO A 52 15.72 18.55 13.53
C PRO A 52 15.38 17.29 12.74
N LEU A 53 15.31 17.41 11.42
CA LEU A 53 15.24 16.26 10.52
C LEU A 53 16.51 15.42 10.73
N PRO A 54 16.38 14.09 11.02
CA PRO A 54 17.50 13.26 11.42
C PRO A 54 18.53 12.95 10.34
N TRP A 55 18.21 13.27 9.06
CA TRP A 55 19.08 13.08 7.91
C TRP A 55 18.88 14.16 6.86
N SER A 56 19.83 14.27 5.95
CA SER A 56 19.68 15.15 4.79
C SER A 56 18.51 14.67 3.93
N LEU A 57 17.69 15.62 3.47
CA LEU A 57 16.61 15.34 2.55
C LEU A 57 17.18 14.75 1.26
N PRO A 58 16.73 13.58 0.84
CA PRO A 58 17.01 13.14 -0.52
C PRO A 58 16.36 14.15 -1.48
N GLN A 59 17.10 14.58 -2.47
CA GLN A 59 16.51 15.35 -3.55
C GLN A 59 15.82 14.34 -4.48
N TYR A 60 14.51 14.29 -4.38
CA TYR A 60 13.72 13.49 -5.31
C TYR A 60 13.40 14.30 -6.55
N PRO A 61 13.86 13.94 -7.75
CA PRO A 61 13.58 14.66 -8.98
C PRO A 61 12.09 14.90 -9.21
N TRP A 62 11.28 13.90 -8.87
CA TRP A 62 9.83 13.94 -9.01
C TRP A 62 9.11 14.80 -7.95
N ALA A 63 9.74 15.15 -6.84
CA ALA A 63 9.19 16.03 -5.82
C ALA A 63 9.52 17.51 -6.07
N LEU A 64 10.64 17.79 -6.74
CA LEU A 64 11.19 19.12 -6.94
C LEU A 64 10.89 19.69 -8.32
N ALA A 65 10.69 18.89 -9.32
CA ALA A 65 10.47 19.33 -10.70
C ALA A 65 9.00 19.16 -11.11
N ARG A 66 8.52 20.10 -11.96
CA ARG A 66 7.30 19.88 -12.73
C ARG A 66 7.62 18.84 -13.81
N VAL A 67 7.21 17.60 -13.56
CA VAL A 67 7.36 16.54 -14.55
C VAL A 67 6.29 16.73 -15.63
N GLU A 68 6.70 16.98 -16.86
CA GLU A 68 5.75 17.25 -17.95
C GLU A 68 5.15 15.97 -18.56
N LYS A 69 5.92 14.93 -18.66
CA LYS A 69 5.52 13.67 -19.33
C LYS A 69 6.05 12.44 -18.59
N PRO A 70 5.53 12.13 -17.41
CA PRO A 70 5.91 10.90 -16.75
C PRO A 70 5.40 9.69 -17.53
N LEU A 71 6.12 8.59 -17.46
CA LEU A 71 5.65 7.30 -17.96
C LEU A 71 4.66 6.68 -16.98
N LEU A 72 4.97 6.79 -15.67
CA LEU A 72 4.23 6.20 -14.57
C LEU A 72 3.90 7.22 -13.48
N VAL A 73 2.65 7.25 -13.05
CA VAL A 73 2.18 8.02 -11.89
C VAL A 73 1.75 7.05 -10.80
N VAL A 74 2.40 7.08 -9.64
CA VAL A 74 2.13 6.18 -8.50
C VAL A 74 1.40 6.90 -7.39
N GLY A 75 0.28 6.34 -6.96
CA GLY A 75 -0.47 6.74 -5.77
C GLY A 75 -0.28 5.73 -4.66
N VAL A 76 0.40 6.14 -3.60
CA VAL A 76 0.56 5.32 -2.40
C VAL A 76 -0.57 5.64 -1.44
N LYS A 77 -1.49 4.71 -1.26
CA LYS A 77 -2.59 4.80 -0.29
C LYS A 77 -2.01 4.66 1.12
N CYS A 78 -2.11 5.71 1.91
CA CYS A 78 -1.36 5.82 3.14
C CYS A 78 -2.23 6.35 4.27
N ALA A 79 -1.95 5.89 5.49
CA ALA A 79 -2.53 6.48 6.69
C ALA A 79 -1.74 7.75 7.11
N ALA A 80 -2.44 8.74 7.66
CA ALA A 80 -1.83 9.99 8.09
C ALA A 80 -0.64 9.78 9.05
N ALA A 81 -0.80 8.86 10.01
CA ALA A 81 0.22 8.57 11.02
C ALA A 81 1.37 7.66 10.54
N ALA A 82 1.34 7.14 9.30
CA ALA A 82 2.30 6.15 8.81
C ALA A 82 3.61 6.76 8.30
N ILE A 83 4.20 7.71 9.04
CA ILE A 83 5.45 8.40 8.64
C ILE A 83 6.62 7.44 8.45
N SER A 84 6.74 6.38 9.28
CA SER A 84 7.82 5.39 9.17
C SER A 84 7.77 4.62 7.85
N GLN A 85 6.56 4.28 7.39
CA GLN A 85 6.35 3.61 6.11
C GLN A 85 6.73 4.54 4.95
N ARG A 86 6.22 5.78 4.96
CA ARG A 86 6.57 6.77 3.93
C ARG A 86 8.06 7.04 3.87
N ASP A 87 8.71 7.18 5.04
CA ASP A 87 10.16 7.36 5.10
C ASP A 87 10.92 6.14 4.57
N ALA A 88 10.47 4.92 4.92
CA ALA A 88 11.07 3.71 4.40
C ALA A 88 11.01 3.68 2.86
N MET A 89 9.85 4.00 2.27
CA MET A 89 9.71 4.08 0.81
C MET A 89 10.61 5.16 0.20
N ARG A 90 10.62 6.38 0.78
CA ARG A 90 11.45 7.49 0.28
C ARG A 90 12.93 7.16 0.26
N ARG A 91 13.41 6.46 1.27
CA ARG A 91 14.84 6.12 1.43
C ARG A 91 15.25 4.80 0.80
N THR A 92 14.34 4.14 0.13
CA THR A 92 14.57 2.89 -0.56
C THR A 92 14.20 3.02 -2.03
N TRP A 93 13.21 2.34 -2.49
CA TRP A 93 12.85 2.23 -3.89
C TRP A 93 12.46 3.57 -4.55
N LEU A 94 11.96 4.54 -3.79
CA LEU A 94 11.73 5.89 -4.35
C LEU A 94 13.04 6.66 -4.56
N SER A 95 14.10 6.35 -3.81
CA SER A 95 15.41 6.96 -4.06
C SER A 95 16.11 6.39 -5.31
N ASP A 96 15.63 5.25 -5.81
CA ASP A 96 16.10 4.64 -7.05
C ASP A 96 15.39 5.17 -8.30
N ALA A 97 14.40 6.04 -8.12
CA ALA A 97 13.66 6.63 -9.23
C ALA A 97 14.58 7.38 -10.19
N PRO A 98 14.43 7.20 -11.51
CA PRO A 98 15.23 7.91 -12.49
C PRO A 98 15.08 9.44 -12.36
N ALA A 99 16.15 10.16 -12.60
CA ALA A 99 16.16 11.62 -12.58
C ALA A 99 15.52 12.27 -13.82
N ASP A 100 15.13 11.45 -14.81
CA ASP A 100 14.57 11.90 -16.09
C ASP A 100 13.09 12.32 -16.01
N GLY A 101 12.45 12.12 -14.85
CA GLY A 101 11.05 12.44 -14.65
C GLY A 101 10.07 11.39 -15.19
N SER A 102 10.54 10.20 -15.54
CA SER A 102 9.66 9.10 -15.98
C SER A 102 8.68 8.63 -14.89
N LEU A 103 8.96 8.90 -13.62
CA LEU A 103 8.17 8.52 -12.48
C LEU A 103 7.69 9.75 -11.67
N VAL A 104 6.41 9.73 -11.29
CA VAL A 104 5.83 10.65 -10.29
C VAL A 104 5.19 9.82 -9.18
N VAL A 105 5.43 10.20 -7.92
CA VAL A 105 4.83 9.52 -6.77
C VAL A 105 4.11 10.50 -5.87
N ARG A 106 2.95 10.11 -5.34
CA ARG A 106 2.20 10.86 -4.34
C ARG A 106 1.67 9.94 -3.25
N PHE A 107 1.87 10.34 -2.00
CA PHE A 107 1.22 9.71 -0.85
C PHE A 107 -0.19 10.25 -0.68
N VAL A 108 -1.19 9.41 -0.89
CA VAL A 108 -2.62 9.79 -0.88
C VAL A 108 -3.16 9.56 0.52
N ILE A 109 -3.45 10.64 1.23
CA ILE A 109 -3.78 10.60 2.65
C ILE A 109 -5.13 11.29 2.88
N GLY A 110 -5.98 10.73 3.73
CA GLY A 110 -7.21 11.37 4.19
C GLY A 110 -6.94 12.42 5.27
N ARG A 111 -7.97 13.16 5.67
CA ARG A 111 -7.89 14.13 6.76
C ARG A 111 -7.59 13.40 8.08
N ALA A 112 -6.51 13.81 8.75
CA ALA A 112 -6.17 13.29 10.08
C ALA A 112 -7.16 13.81 11.13
N ASN A 113 -7.69 12.93 11.96
CA ASN A 113 -8.61 13.29 13.05
C ASN A 113 -7.90 13.88 14.25
N ASP A 114 -6.66 13.42 14.50
CA ASP A 114 -5.82 13.93 15.57
C ASP A 114 -5.15 15.25 15.13
N PRO A 115 -5.37 16.39 15.83
CA PRO A 115 -4.77 17.67 15.49
C PRO A 115 -3.23 17.65 15.52
N TYR A 116 -2.61 16.83 16.35
CA TYR A 116 -1.15 16.69 16.39
C TYR A 116 -0.62 15.98 15.15
N VAL A 117 -1.31 14.93 14.71
CA VAL A 117 -1.01 14.23 13.47
C VAL A 117 -1.22 15.15 12.27
N ALA A 118 -2.31 15.90 12.24
CA ALA A 118 -2.59 16.87 11.18
C ALA A 118 -1.46 17.91 11.05
N LYS A 119 -1.03 18.50 12.17
CA LYS A 119 0.08 19.48 12.19
C LYS A 119 1.42 18.85 11.78
N ALA A 120 1.67 17.61 12.17
CA ALA A 120 2.87 16.89 11.80
C ALA A 120 2.88 16.57 10.30
N LEU A 121 1.74 16.19 9.74
CA LEU A 121 1.56 15.93 8.31
C LEU A 121 1.77 17.18 7.44
N GLU A 122 1.30 18.36 7.90
CA GLU A 122 1.58 19.63 7.22
C GLU A 122 3.08 19.95 7.19
N ARG A 123 3.81 19.67 8.28
CA ARG A 123 5.27 19.83 8.30
C ARG A 123 5.95 18.89 7.30
N GLU A 124 5.52 17.64 7.26
CA GLU A 124 6.02 16.67 6.30
C GLU A 124 5.75 17.10 4.85
N ARG A 125 4.53 17.53 4.57
CA ARG A 125 4.14 18.06 3.25
C ARG A 125 4.99 19.25 2.82
N ALA A 126 5.27 20.17 3.73
CA ALA A 126 6.08 21.36 3.43
C ALA A 126 7.54 20.99 3.08
N VAL A 127 8.05 19.88 3.63
CA VAL A 127 9.42 19.43 3.42
C VAL A 127 9.56 18.57 2.16
N TYR A 128 8.65 17.60 1.96
CA TYR A 128 8.80 16.60 0.89
C TYR A 128 8.00 16.91 -0.37
N ASN A 129 6.94 17.71 -0.28
CA ASN A 129 6.06 18.06 -1.39
C ASN A 129 5.49 16.85 -2.18
N ASP A 130 5.36 15.73 -1.54
CA ASP A 130 4.88 14.47 -2.14
C ASP A 130 3.58 13.95 -1.51
N VAL A 131 3.08 14.66 -0.50
CA VAL A 131 1.84 14.31 0.19
C VAL A 131 0.66 14.99 -0.52
N LEU A 132 -0.28 14.17 -0.96
CA LEU A 132 -1.52 14.60 -1.58
C LEU A 132 -2.70 14.38 -0.62
N ILE A 133 -3.29 15.48 -0.21
CA ILE A 133 -4.58 15.50 0.48
C ILE A 133 -5.57 16.04 -0.54
N PRO A 134 -6.40 15.21 -1.18
CA PRO A 134 -7.30 15.69 -2.22
C PRO A 134 -8.33 16.68 -1.68
N PRO A 135 -8.54 17.84 -2.32
CA PRO A 135 -9.50 18.83 -1.85
C PRO A 135 -10.96 18.43 -2.06
N TYR A 136 -11.20 17.43 -2.88
CA TYR A 136 -12.55 17.00 -3.28
C TYR A 136 -13.08 15.78 -2.51
N PHE A 137 -12.41 15.32 -1.48
CA PHE A 137 -13.02 14.44 -0.51
C PHE A 137 -12.72 14.93 0.89
N ASP A 138 -13.76 15.10 1.67
CA ASP A 138 -13.70 15.50 3.07
C ASP A 138 -13.96 14.28 3.95
N LEU A 139 -13.13 13.26 3.79
CA LEU A 139 -13.24 12.03 4.55
C LEU A 139 -12.10 11.93 5.54
N GLU A 140 -12.45 11.47 6.71
CA GLU A 140 -11.45 11.08 7.71
C GLU A 140 -10.54 10.00 7.17
N ASP A 141 -9.28 10.03 7.59
CA ASP A 141 -8.33 9.02 7.20
C ASP A 141 -8.70 7.67 7.82
N GLY A 142 -8.64 6.60 7.01
CA GLY A 142 -8.98 5.27 7.47
C GLY A 142 -9.35 4.29 6.35
N TYR A 143 -9.65 3.06 6.73
CA TYR A 143 -9.98 2.00 5.80
C TYR A 143 -11.23 2.30 4.95
N LYS A 144 -12.21 3.00 5.52
CA LYS A 144 -13.44 3.41 4.80
C LYS A 144 -13.20 4.46 3.72
N SER A 145 -12.05 5.10 3.70
CA SER A 145 -11.70 6.12 2.72
C SER A 145 -10.95 5.57 1.48
N LEU A 146 -10.71 4.25 1.39
CA LEU A 146 -9.94 3.67 0.28
C LEU A 146 -10.60 3.90 -1.07
N VAL A 147 -11.89 3.65 -1.21
CA VAL A 147 -12.63 3.88 -2.47
C VAL A 147 -12.55 5.34 -2.93
N PRO A 148 -12.90 6.34 -2.11
CA PRO A 148 -12.75 7.74 -2.50
C PRO A 148 -11.29 8.18 -2.69
N LYS A 149 -10.31 7.63 -1.95
CA LYS A 149 -8.89 7.90 -2.22
C LYS A 149 -8.48 7.43 -3.62
N THR A 150 -8.92 6.25 -4.02
CA THR A 150 -8.65 5.69 -5.35
C THR A 150 -9.25 6.55 -6.45
N LYS A 151 -10.51 6.98 -6.33
CA LYS A 151 -11.14 7.91 -7.29
C LYS A 151 -10.41 9.26 -7.35
N ALA A 152 -10.07 9.79 -6.18
CA ALA A 152 -9.36 11.07 -6.06
C ALA A 152 -7.99 10.99 -6.72
N PHE A 153 -7.26 9.90 -6.51
CA PHE A 153 -5.95 9.73 -7.13
C PHE A 153 -6.04 9.50 -8.65
N ALA A 154 -6.97 8.69 -9.13
CA ALA A 154 -7.19 8.53 -10.57
C ALA A 154 -7.51 9.88 -11.23
N SER A 155 -8.34 10.70 -10.58
CA SER A 155 -8.64 12.07 -11.04
C SER A 155 -7.39 12.97 -11.04
N TYR A 156 -6.59 12.92 -9.99
CA TYR A 156 -5.33 13.66 -9.88
C TYR A 156 -4.36 13.24 -10.98
N ALA A 157 -4.13 11.95 -11.17
CA ALA A 157 -3.21 11.43 -12.17
C ALA A 157 -3.61 11.89 -13.59
N TYR A 158 -4.88 11.73 -13.96
CA TYR A 158 -5.38 12.16 -15.26
C TYR A 158 -5.32 13.68 -15.45
N THR A 159 -5.72 14.47 -14.47
CA THR A 159 -5.77 15.95 -14.62
C THR A 159 -4.40 16.61 -14.59
N GLN A 160 -3.45 16.05 -13.83
CA GLN A 160 -2.11 16.63 -13.73
C GLN A 160 -1.14 16.05 -14.76
N TYR A 161 -1.31 14.80 -15.16
CA TYR A 161 -0.39 14.06 -16.03
C TYR A 161 -1.13 13.28 -17.13
N PRO A 162 -1.96 13.93 -17.95
CA PRO A 162 -2.79 13.23 -18.97
C PRO A 162 -1.96 12.50 -20.03
N SER A 163 -0.68 12.86 -20.17
CA SER A 163 0.26 12.24 -21.11
C SER A 163 0.97 10.99 -20.54
N ALA A 164 0.81 10.70 -19.26
CA ALA A 164 1.37 9.49 -18.67
C ALA A 164 0.72 8.24 -19.28
N SER A 165 1.49 7.17 -19.42
CA SER A 165 0.96 5.91 -19.96
C SER A 165 0.28 5.06 -18.92
N TYR A 166 0.80 5.07 -17.68
CA TYR A 166 0.37 4.18 -16.61
C TYR A 166 0.11 4.90 -15.29
N VAL A 167 -0.80 4.32 -14.53
CA VAL A 167 -1.10 4.69 -13.14
C VAL A 167 -0.97 3.45 -12.28
N MET A 168 -0.19 3.51 -11.21
CA MET A 168 -0.10 2.47 -10.20
C MET A 168 -0.75 2.96 -8.91
N LEU A 169 -1.55 2.12 -8.29
CA LEU A 169 -1.97 2.30 -6.91
C LEU A 169 -1.32 1.22 -6.05
N CYS A 170 -0.76 1.63 -4.93
CA CYS A 170 -0.22 0.70 -3.96
C CYS A 170 -0.46 1.17 -2.51
N ASP A 171 -0.32 0.24 -1.57
CA ASP A 171 -0.35 0.54 -0.14
C ASP A 171 1.04 1.02 0.35
N ASP A 172 1.12 1.53 1.57
CA ASP A 172 2.35 2.08 2.13
C ASP A 172 3.30 1.00 2.74
N ASP A 173 2.97 -0.25 2.54
CA ASP A 173 3.75 -1.42 2.94
C ASP A 173 4.31 -2.22 1.75
N VAL A 174 4.48 -1.54 0.61
CA VAL A 174 4.92 -2.14 -0.66
C VAL A 174 6.35 -1.70 -1.01
N LEU A 175 7.17 -2.64 -1.46
CA LEU A 175 8.45 -2.38 -2.11
C LEU A 175 8.32 -2.64 -3.60
N VAL A 176 8.76 -1.69 -4.43
CA VAL A 176 8.72 -1.79 -5.89
C VAL A 176 10.14 -1.77 -6.46
N ASP A 177 10.41 -2.64 -7.40
CA ASP A 177 11.57 -2.57 -8.27
C ASP A 177 11.23 -1.62 -9.43
N VAL A 178 11.53 -0.34 -9.21
CA VAL A 178 11.14 0.74 -10.14
C VAL A 178 11.84 0.60 -11.49
N GLU A 179 13.11 0.20 -11.48
CA GLU A 179 13.91 0.05 -12.70
C GLU A 179 13.29 -1.01 -13.61
N ARG A 180 13.06 -2.20 -13.09
CA ARG A 180 12.44 -3.30 -13.85
C ARG A 180 11.01 -2.98 -14.28
N LEU A 181 10.25 -2.27 -13.45
CA LEU A 181 8.89 -1.87 -13.81
C LEU A 181 8.87 -0.88 -14.98
N LEU A 182 9.71 0.14 -14.93
CA LEU A 182 9.83 1.12 -16.01
C LEU A 182 10.39 0.50 -17.28
N GLU A 183 11.36 -0.39 -17.17
CA GLU A 183 11.90 -1.14 -18.31
C GLU A 183 10.82 -1.97 -19.01
N ALA A 184 9.99 -2.69 -18.25
CA ALA A 184 8.86 -3.44 -18.81
C ALA A 184 7.85 -2.53 -19.55
N MET A 185 7.62 -1.31 -19.07
CA MET A 185 6.77 -0.32 -19.72
C MET A 185 7.41 0.22 -21.02
N LEU A 186 8.70 0.55 -20.97
CA LEU A 186 9.44 1.12 -22.09
C LEU A 186 9.66 0.11 -23.23
N SER A 187 9.83 -1.17 -22.90
CA SER A 187 9.98 -2.24 -23.89
C SER A 187 8.72 -2.50 -24.72
N GLY A 188 7.57 -1.92 -24.29
CA GLY A 188 6.28 -2.16 -24.92
C GLY A 188 5.69 -3.56 -24.62
N SER A 189 6.26 -4.27 -23.65
CA SER A 189 5.74 -5.56 -23.18
C SER A 189 4.40 -5.44 -22.44
N LEU A 190 4.08 -4.24 -21.93
CA LEU A 190 2.80 -3.95 -21.29
C LEU A 190 1.90 -3.11 -22.20
N PRO A 191 0.61 -3.46 -22.33
CA PRO A 191 -0.35 -2.67 -23.10
C PRO A 191 -0.50 -1.26 -22.49
N SER A 192 -0.42 -0.22 -23.31
CA SER A 192 -0.58 1.17 -22.88
C SER A 192 -2.04 1.66 -22.85
N LYS A 193 -2.99 0.81 -23.25
CA LYS A 193 -4.43 1.10 -23.26
C LYS A 193 -5.23 -0.13 -22.82
N ARG A 194 -6.34 0.13 -22.14
CA ARG A 194 -7.28 -0.89 -21.66
C ARG A 194 -6.55 -1.98 -20.86
N PHE A 195 -5.63 -1.54 -20.02
CA PHE A 195 -4.75 -2.41 -19.26
C PHE A 195 -5.02 -2.26 -17.75
N TYR A 196 -5.18 -3.39 -17.12
CA TYR A 196 -5.33 -3.54 -15.67
C TYR A 196 -4.62 -4.82 -15.26
N ALA A 197 -3.64 -4.74 -14.37
CA ALA A 197 -2.85 -5.90 -13.96
C ALA A 197 -2.43 -5.82 -12.49
N GLY A 198 -2.20 -6.98 -11.90
CA GLY A 198 -1.72 -7.17 -10.54
C GLY A 198 -1.85 -8.63 -10.14
N GLN A 199 -1.81 -8.93 -8.85
CA GLN A 199 -2.06 -10.27 -8.36
C GLN A 199 -3.58 -10.54 -8.35
N VAL A 200 -4.05 -11.49 -9.16
CA VAL A 200 -5.47 -11.88 -9.25
C VAL A 200 -5.66 -13.23 -8.58
N TRP A 201 -6.25 -13.23 -7.39
CA TRP A 201 -6.39 -14.47 -6.62
C TRP A 201 -7.27 -15.51 -7.29
N ALA A 202 -8.32 -15.11 -7.98
CA ALA A 202 -9.17 -16.06 -8.70
C ALA A 202 -8.40 -16.86 -9.74
N GLU A 203 -7.41 -16.24 -10.40
CA GLU A 203 -6.53 -16.91 -11.36
C GLU A 203 -5.43 -17.70 -10.66
N HIS A 204 -4.74 -17.10 -9.69
CA HIS A 204 -3.67 -17.75 -8.95
C HIS A 204 -4.13 -19.04 -8.25
N PHE A 205 -5.25 -18.98 -7.52
CA PHE A 205 -5.79 -20.13 -6.81
C PHE A 205 -6.73 -21.02 -7.65
N ARG A 206 -7.01 -20.61 -8.89
CA ARG A 206 -7.94 -21.30 -9.82
C ARG A 206 -9.31 -21.57 -9.20
N LYS A 207 -9.79 -20.62 -8.40
CA LYS A 207 -11.11 -20.67 -7.77
C LYS A 207 -11.68 -19.25 -7.57
N PRO A 208 -13.01 -19.10 -7.61
CA PRO A 208 -13.61 -17.79 -7.43
C PRO A 208 -13.36 -17.24 -6.02
N THR A 209 -13.17 -15.93 -5.93
CA THR A 209 -13.14 -15.24 -4.64
C THR A 209 -14.56 -15.01 -4.16
N LEU A 210 -14.83 -15.32 -2.90
CA LEU A 210 -16.16 -15.18 -2.29
C LEU A 210 -16.27 -13.87 -1.50
N PRO A 211 -17.45 -13.21 -1.50
CA PRO A 211 -17.68 -12.05 -0.65
C PRO A 211 -17.67 -12.45 0.83
N GLN A 212 -16.99 -11.65 1.65
CA GLN A 212 -16.93 -11.89 3.09
C GLN A 212 -18.25 -11.54 3.75
N ARG A 213 -18.97 -12.54 4.30
CA ARG A 213 -20.29 -12.40 4.90
C ARG A 213 -20.29 -12.34 6.44
N SER A 214 -19.14 -12.52 7.08
CA SER A 214 -19.02 -12.36 8.53
C SER A 214 -19.06 -10.90 8.94
N THR A 215 -20.00 -10.50 9.78
CA THR A 215 -20.17 -9.12 10.26
C THR A 215 -19.01 -8.60 11.09
N THR A 216 -18.20 -9.49 11.65
CA THR A 216 -17.01 -9.15 12.45
C THR A 216 -15.76 -8.94 11.60
N HIS A 217 -15.81 -9.30 10.32
CA HIS A 217 -14.65 -9.18 9.46
C HIS A 217 -14.54 -7.75 8.87
N ARG A 218 -13.32 -7.21 8.77
CA ARG A 218 -13.09 -5.85 8.23
C ARG A 218 -13.58 -5.66 6.79
N ASN A 219 -13.58 -6.73 6.01
CA ASN A 219 -14.04 -6.75 4.61
C ASN A 219 -15.51 -7.21 4.51
N TYR A 220 -16.26 -7.10 5.60
CA TYR A 220 -17.68 -7.48 5.59
C TYR A 220 -18.43 -6.81 4.45
N LEU A 221 -19.08 -7.59 3.63
CA LEU A 221 -19.86 -7.14 2.50
C LEU A 221 -21.29 -7.69 2.64
N PRO A 222 -22.26 -6.84 3.05
CA PRO A 222 -23.64 -7.25 3.18
C PRO A 222 -24.24 -7.73 1.86
N GLU A 223 -25.09 -8.74 1.91
CA GLU A 223 -25.81 -9.23 0.73
C GLU A 223 -26.68 -8.15 0.07
N ALA A 224 -27.25 -7.25 0.88
CA ALA A 224 -28.00 -6.10 0.39
C ALA A 224 -27.16 -5.11 -0.46
N VAL A 225 -25.84 -5.05 -0.21
CA VAL A 225 -24.91 -4.20 -0.98
C VAL A 225 -24.38 -4.94 -2.21
N TYR A 226 -24.14 -6.24 -2.06
CA TYR A 226 -23.61 -7.08 -3.12
C TYR A 226 -24.26 -8.47 -3.08
N PRO A 227 -25.33 -8.71 -3.84
CA PRO A 227 -26.12 -9.93 -3.76
C PRO A 227 -25.50 -11.15 -4.45
N MET A 228 -24.39 -10.95 -5.20
CA MET A 228 -23.76 -12.06 -5.93
C MET A 228 -23.02 -12.99 -4.95
N SER A 229 -23.00 -14.28 -5.29
CA SER A 229 -22.32 -15.30 -4.51
C SER A 229 -20.80 -15.30 -4.69
N GLN A 230 -20.30 -14.66 -5.73
CA GLN A 230 -18.87 -14.56 -6.06
C GLN A 230 -18.51 -13.14 -6.41
N LEU A 231 -17.29 -12.73 -6.08
CA LEU A 231 -16.71 -11.48 -6.56
C LEU A 231 -16.23 -11.65 -8.01
N PRO A 232 -16.22 -10.57 -8.82
CA PRO A 232 -15.57 -10.61 -10.12
C PRO A 232 -14.07 -10.87 -9.92
N PRO A 233 -13.33 -11.37 -10.92
CA PRO A 233 -11.88 -11.30 -10.88
C PRO A 233 -11.41 -9.86 -10.67
N PHE A 234 -10.48 -9.64 -9.74
CA PHE A 234 -9.89 -8.33 -9.42
C PHE A 234 -8.42 -8.50 -9.03
N ALA A 235 -7.61 -7.52 -9.35
CA ALA A 235 -6.26 -7.43 -8.80
C ALA A 235 -6.37 -6.92 -7.36
N ILE A 236 -5.71 -7.60 -6.43
CA ILE A 236 -5.82 -7.30 -4.99
C ILE A 236 -5.29 -5.91 -4.66
N GLY A 237 -5.90 -5.28 -3.67
CA GLY A 237 -5.71 -3.90 -3.29
C GLY A 237 -4.29 -3.42 -2.97
N PRO A 238 -3.39 -4.25 -2.39
CA PRO A 238 -2.06 -3.79 -2.02
C PRO A 238 -1.25 -3.16 -3.15
N HIS A 239 -1.40 -3.63 -4.39
CA HIS A 239 -0.73 -3.05 -5.54
C HIS A 239 -1.32 -3.52 -6.88
N TYR A 240 -1.61 -2.59 -7.76
CA TYR A 240 -2.05 -2.88 -9.12
C TYR A 240 -1.73 -1.74 -10.07
N LEU A 241 -1.71 -2.05 -11.36
CA LEU A 241 -1.33 -1.18 -12.44
C LEU A 241 -2.49 -0.98 -13.41
N LEU A 242 -2.72 0.26 -13.82
CA LEU A 242 -3.72 0.66 -14.81
C LEU A 242 -3.06 1.42 -15.96
N SER A 243 -3.59 1.31 -17.16
CA SER A 243 -3.29 2.30 -18.20
C SER A 243 -4.03 3.62 -17.93
N MET A 244 -3.50 4.73 -18.43
CA MET A 244 -4.05 6.07 -18.15
C MET A 244 -5.50 6.23 -18.62
N ASP A 245 -5.93 5.59 -19.70
CA ASP A 245 -7.31 5.63 -20.17
C ASP A 245 -8.31 4.97 -19.19
N CYS A 246 -7.85 4.00 -18.38
CA CYS A 246 -8.65 3.47 -17.28
C CYS A 246 -8.80 4.52 -16.14
N ALA A 247 -7.74 5.26 -15.83
CA ALA A 247 -7.80 6.35 -14.86
C ALA A 247 -8.66 7.53 -15.38
N GLU A 248 -8.57 7.84 -16.67
CA GLU A 248 -9.45 8.80 -17.35
C GLU A 248 -10.92 8.42 -17.21
N PHE A 249 -11.26 7.14 -17.45
CA PHE A 249 -12.62 6.66 -17.28
C PHE A 249 -13.11 6.83 -15.85
N ILE A 250 -12.29 6.47 -14.86
CA ILE A 250 -12.64 6.64 -13.44
C ILE A 250 -12.85 8.13 -13.13
N HIS A 251 -11.97 9.02 -13.63
CA HIS A 251 -12.10 10.47 -13.44
C HIS A 251 -13.41 11.01 -14.01
N LYS A 252 -13.73 10.67 -15.26
CA LYS A 252 -14.91 11.19 -15.96
C LYS A 252 -16.23 10.74 -15.35
N ASN A 253 -16.23 9.56 -14.72
CA ASN A 253 -17.44 8.95 -14.14
C ASN A 253 -17.41 8.88 -12.61
N LYS A 254 -16.47 9.55 -11.93
CA LYS A 254 -16.22 9.40 -10.49
C LYS A 254 -17.44 9.62 -9.60
N ASP A 255 -18.37 10.48 -10.04
CA ASP A 255 -19.54 10.83 -9.27
C ASP A 255 -20.64 9.75 -9.38
N ASP A 256 -20.69 9.02 -10.48
CA ASP A 256 -21.64 7.93 -10.77
C ASP A 256 -21.11 6.54 -10.38
N LEU A 257 -19.81 6.37 -10.28
CA LEU A 257 -19.20 5.09 -9.92
C LEU A 257 -19.41 4.76 -8.44
N ALA A 258 -20.27 3.81 -8.14
CA ALA A 258 -20.50 3.34 -6.77
C ALA A 258 -19.32 2.49 -6.28
N GLY A 259 -19.05 2.55 -4.97
CA GLY A 259 -18.13 1.63 -4.31
C GLY A 259 -18.84 0.39 -3.78
N VAL A 260 -18.12 -0.71 -3.70
CA VAL A 260 -18.62 -1.96 -3.13
C VAL A 260 -18.15 -2.03 -1.66
N GLY A 261 -18.94 -1.44 -0.77
CA GLY A 261 -18.54 -1.30 0.62
C GLY A 261 -17.22 -0.56 0.78
N THR A 262 -16.26 -1.19 1.47
CA THR A 262 -14.89 -0.67 1.66
C THR A 262 -13.87 -1.30 0.69
N LEU A 263 -14.32 -2.21 -0.18
CA LEU A 263 -13.46 -2.98 -1.08
C LEU A 263 -13.14 -2.15 -2.33
N GLU A 264 -12.03 -1.42 -2.27
CA GLU A 264 -11.66 -0.52 -3.36
C GLU A 264 -11.19 -1.27 -4.61
N ASP A 265 -10.47 -2.37 -4.43
CA ASP A 265 -9.97 -3.26 -5.49
C ASP A 265 -11.10 -3.94 -6.26
N VAL A 266 -12.09 -4.47 -5.57
CA VAL A 266 -13.32 -5.00 -6.18
C VAL A 266 -14.11 -3.89 -6.89
N SER A 267 -14.16 -2.70 -6.30
CA SER A 267 -14.82 -1.54 -6.90
C SER A 267 -14.16 -1.15 -8.22
N VAL A 268 -12.84 -1.08 -8.27
CA VAL A 268 -12.08 -0.79 -9.50
C VAL A 268 -12.35 -1.83 -10.58
N ALA A 269 -12.32 -3.12 -10.22
CA ALA A 269 -12.61 -4.19 -11.16
C ALA A 269 -14.02 -4.05 -11.77
N LEU A 270 -15.03 -3.76 -10.94
CA LEU A 270 -16.41 -3.56 -11.41
C LEU A 270 -16.55 -2.32 -12.30
N TRP A 271 -15.88 -1.22 -11.96
CA TRP A 271 -15.92 -0.02 -12.80
C TRP A 271 -15.33 -0.28 -14.20
N LEU A 272 -14.22 -1.00 -14.25
CA LEU A 272 -13.52 -1.27 -15.52
C LEU A 272 -14.23 -2.33 -16.37
N LEU A 273 -15.13 -3.13 -15.80
CA LEU A 273 -15.97 -4.03 -16.61
C LEU A 273 -16.82 -3.29 -17.65
N ALA A 274 -17.23 -2.04 -17.35
CA ALA A 274 -17.96 -1.21 -18.33
C ALA A 274 -17.14 -0.96 -19.60
N LEU A 275 -15.81 -0.98 -19.49
CA LEU A 275 -14.88 -0.90 -20.63
C LEU A 275 -14.49 -2.27 -21.18
N GLN A 276 -15.03 -3.37 -20.64
CA GLN A 276 -14.57 -4.73 -20.92
C GLN A 276 -13.05 -4.90 -20.64
N VAL A 277 -12.55 -4.22 -19.61
CA VAL A 277 -11.18 -4.37 -19.12
C VAL A 277 -11.21 -5.33 -17.94
N HIS A 278 -10.54 -6.45 -18.09
CA HIS A 278 -10.39 -7.48 -17.07
C HIS A 278 -8.99 -7.41 -16.46
N PRO A 279 -8.82 -7.72 -15.17
CA PRO A 279 -7.51 -7.78 -14.56
C PRO A 279 -6.68 -8.92 -15.16
N GLN A 280 -5.43 -8.64 -15.46
CA GLN A 280 -4.44 -9.62 -15.88
C GLN A 280 -3.61 -10.04 -14.67
N HIS A 281 -3.55 -11.34 -14.39
CA HIS A 281 -2.73 -11.86 -13.31
C HIS A 281 -1.24 -11.74 -13.66
N SER A 282 -0.45 -11.29 -12.66
CA SER A 282 0.99 -11.22 -12.77
C SER A 282 1.65 -11.77 -11.52
N GLU A 283 2.47 -12.80 -11.67
CA GLU A 283 3.32 -13.37 -10.63
C GLU A 283 4.45 -12.41 -10.18
N GLN A 284 4.64 -11.30 -10.89
CA GLN A 284 5.60 -10.26 -10.51
C GLN A 284 5.08 -9.37 -9.37
N PHE A 285 3.79 -9.45 -9.05
CA PHE A 285 3.14 -8.76 -7.93
C PHE A 285 2.84 -9.79 -6.86
N THR A 286 3.51 -9.71 -5.71
CA THR A 286 3.42 -10.72 -4.66
C THR A 286 3.03 -10.11 -3.32
N ASN A 287 2.51 -10.93 -2.44
CA ASN A 287 2.13 -10.55 -1.10
C ASN A 287 2.95 -11.39 -0.10
N ALA A 288 3.88 -10.73 0.58
CA ALA A 288 4.82 -11.40 1.47
C ALA A 288 4.16 -12.14 2.63
N ARG A 289 2.99 -11.67 3.04
CA ARG A 289 2.22 -12.31 4.12
C ARG A 289 1.65 -13.66 3.72
N LEU A 290 1.25 -13.81 2.46
CA LEU A 290 0.60 -15.02 1.96
C LEU A 290 1.61 -16.01 1.38
N PHE A 291 2.54 -15.50 0.59
CA PHE A 291 3.44 -16.32 -0.22
C PHE A 291 4.88 -16.34 0.29
N GLY A 292 5.20 -15.50 1.24
CA GLY A 292 6.58 -15.27 1.66
C GLY A 292 7.27 -14.21 0.82
N CYS A 293 8.57 -14.05 1.04
CA CYS A 293 9.38 -13.17 0.23
C CYS A 293 9.78 -13.91 -1.07
N GLU A 294 9.59 -13.25 -2.21
CA GLU A 294 9.99 -13.75 -3.50
C GLU A 294 10.99 -12.79 -4.16
N ALA A 295 12.23 -13.24 -4.29
CA ALA A 295 13.37 -12.42 -4.67
C ALA A 295 13.22 -11.73 -6.04
N TYR A 296 12.52 -12.37 -6.98
CA TYR A 296 12.35 -11.87 -8.35
C TYR A 296 11.08 -11.08 -8.59
N SER A 297 10.27 -10.85 -7.57
CA SER A 297 9.07 -10.02 -7.73
C SER A 297 9.44 -8.59 -8.06
N VAL A 298 8.67 -7.97 -8.95
CA VAL A 298 8.75 -6.54 -9.25
C VAL A 298 8.12 -5.71 -8.13
N SER A 299 7.07 -6.25 -7.51
CA SER A 299 6.40 -5.58 -6.40
C SER A 299 6.06 -6.57 -5.30
N ILE A 300 6.42 -6.26 -4.05
CA ILE A 300 6.20 -7.08 -2.86
C ILE A 300 5.41 -6.27 -1.85
N ALA A 301 4.24 -6.75 -1.47
CA ALA A 301 3.35 -6.11 -0.49
C ALA A 301 3.39 -6.78 0.89
N ASP A 302 2.71 -6.16 1.88
CA ASP A 302 2.62 -6.58 3.28
C ASP A 302 3.99 -6.62 4.00
N LEU A 303 4.83 -5.64 3.74
CA LEU A 303 6.12 -5.45 4.39
C LEU A 303 6.03 -4.44 5.53
N THR A 304 6.80 -4.66 6.59
CA THR A 304 7.07 -3.61 7.57
C THR A 304 8.04 -2.58 6.98
N SER A 305 8.14 -1.39 7.58
CA SER A 305 9.17 -0.41 7.20
C SER A 305 10.59 -0.98 7.31
N ARG A 306 10.85 -1.86 8.28
CA ARG A 306 12.10 -2.62 8.40
C ARG A 306 12.28 -3.58 7.23
N GLY A 307 11.23 -4.34 6.87
CA GLY A 307 11.26 -5.27 5.73
C GLY A 307 11.56 -4.56 4.42
N ILE A 308 10.92 -3.41 4.16
CA ILE A 308 11.20 -2.59 2.97
C ILE A 308 12.69 -2.19 2.91
N ARG A 309 13.23 -1.65 4.01
CA ARG A 309 14.64 -1.21 4.07
C ARG A 309 15.62 -2.37 3.90
N ALA A 310 15.35 -3.51 4.51
CA ALA A 310 16.26 -4.64 4.49
C ALA A 310 16.28 -5.36 3.14
N ILE A 311 15.12 -5.62 2.52
CA ILE A 311 15.05 -6.22 1.19
C ILE A 311 15.73 -5.29 0.16
N HIS A 312 15.48 -3.99 0.24
CA HIS A 312 16.15 -3.02 -0.62
C HIS A 312 17.67 -3.03 -0.43
N ALA A 313 18.15 -3.01 0.82
CA ALA A 313 19.58 -3.09 1.12
C ALA A 313 20.22 -4.39 0.63
N ASN A 314 19.54 -5.52 0.76
CA ASN A 314 20.00 -6.80 0.23
C ASN A 314 20.19 -6.72 -1.29
N ARG A 315 19.19 -6.21 -2.03
CA ARG A 315 19.27 -6.02 -3.49
C ARG A 315 20.44 -5.10 -3.88
N LYS A 316 20.59 -3.96 -3.22
CA LYS A 316 21.67 -3.00 -3.49
C LYS A 316 23.07 -3.57 -3.22
N ASN A 317 23.19 -4.47 -2.27
CA ASN A 317 24.46 -5.12 -1.93
C ASN A 317 24.69 -6.44 -2.69
N GLY A 318 23.87 -6.78 -3.67
CA GLY A 318 23.97 -8.01 -4.45
C GLY A 318 23.75 -9.30 -3.65
N ARG A 319 23.06 -9.19 -2.51
CA ARG A 319 22.64 -10.34 -1.69
C ARG A 319 21.30 -10.88 -2.16
N ASP A 320 20.93 -12.06 -1.70
CA ASP A 320 19.57 -12.53 -1.87
C ASP A 320 18.59 -11.53 -1.25
N ALA A 321 17.64 -11.06 -2.04
CA ALA A 321 16.66 -10.06 -1.60
C ALA A 321 15.91 -10.51 -0.33
N CYS A 322 15.67 -11.82 -0.21
CA CYS A 322 14.93 -12.42 0.89
C CYS A 322 15.82 -12.89 2.06
N GLU A 323 17.11 -12.64 2.03
CA GLU A 323 18.01 -12.98 3.13
C GLU A 323 17.51 -12.36 4.44
N GLY A 324 17.35 -13.18 5.48
CA GLY A 324 16.82 -12.76 6.77
C GLY A 324 15.31 -12.45 6.79
N TYR A 325 14.55 -12.90 5.80
CA TYR A 325 13.12 -12.59 5.67
C TYR A 325 12.30 -12.88 6.93
N GLU A 326 12.58 -13.96 7.64
CA GLU A 326 11.83 -14.33 8.85
C GLU A 326 11.97 -13.26 9.96
N GLU A 327 13.06 -12.52 9.97
CA GLU A 327 13.26 -11.37 10.85
C GLU A 327 12.69 -10.07 10.29
N LEU A 328 12.55 -9.96 8.96
CA LEU A 328 12.13 -8.74 8.27
C LEU A 328 10.62 -8.60 8.18
N ALA A 329 9.91 -9.72 8.11
CA ALA A 329 8.47 -9.77 7.88
C ALA A 329 7.72 -10.38 9.06
N TRP A 330 7.82 -9.78 10.21
CA TRP A 330 7.04 -10.18 11.37
C TRP A 330 5.51 -10.10 11.16
N VAL A 331 5.07 -9.43 10.11
CA VAL A 331 3.69 -9.51 9.59
C VAL A 331 3.28 -10.92 9.20
N LYS A 332 4.23 -11.78 8.86
CA LYS A 332 3.98 -13.15 8.41
C LYS A 332 3.38 -14.06 9.49
N THR A 333 3.44 -13.71 10.75
CA THR A 333 3.04 -14.60 11.81
C THR A 333 1.52 -14.68 11.98
N PRO A 334 0.86 -15.68 11.42
CA PRO A 334 -0.61 -15.86 11.50
C PRO A 334 -1.12 -15.94 12.93
N ARG A 335 -0.29 -16.41 13.85
CA ARG A 335 -0.63 -16.63 15.28
C ARG A 335 -1.08 -15.36 15.98
N PHE A 336 -0.55 -14.21 15.61
CA PHE A 336 -0.95 -12.94 16.22
C PHE A 336 -2.29 -12.46 15.74
N LYS A 337 -2.82 -13.07 14.72
CA LYS A 337 -4.06 -12.74 14.05
C LYS A 337 -5.25 -13.48 14.62
N LEU A 338 -4.99 -14.65 15.17
CA LEU A 338 -6.03 -15.58 15.60
C LEU A 338 -6.67 -15.22 16.93
N GLN A 339 -6.08 -14.29 17.68
CA GLN A 339 -6.46 -14.10 19.07
C GLN A 339 -7.15 -12.79 19.37
N THR A 340 -7.31 -11.96 18.37
CA THR A 340 -8.12 -10.76 18.48
C THR A 340 -9.20 -10.78 17.42
N PRO A 341 -10.49 -10.67 17.81
CA PRO A 341 -11.61 -10.62 16.86
C PRO A 341 -11.46 -9.50 15.83
N ASP A 342 -10.72 -8.45 16.20
CA ASP A 342 -10.45 -7.27 15.38
C ASP A 342 -9.04 -7.26 14.80
N ALA A 343 -8.30 -8.36 14.88
CA ALA A 343 -6.97 -8.40 14.31
C ALA A 343 -7.09 -8.11 12.80
N LEU A 344 -6.51 -7.00 12.41
CA LEU A 344 -6.41 -6.51 11.03
C LEU A 344 -5.88 -7.55 10.03
N TYR A 345 -5.53 -8.70 10.55
CA TYR A 345 -4.85 -9.78 9.86
C TYR A 345 -5.52 -11.13 10.11
N ALA A 346 -6.75 -11.11 10.58
CA ALA A 346 -7.47 -12.30 10.92
C ALA A 346 -7.93 -13.04 9.69
N VAL A 347 -7.06 -13.62 8.95
CA VAL A 347 -7.42 -14.86 8.29
C VAL A 347 -6.20 -15.73 8.35
N PRO A 348 -6.22 -16.83 9.10
CA PRO A 348 -5.41 -17.93 8.67
C PRO A 348 -5.91 -18.22 7.27
N VAL A 349 -5.03 -18.10 6.31
CA VAL A 349 -5.19 -18.90 5.11
C VAL A 349 -5.24 -20.32 5.70
N GLY A 350 -6.42 -20.94 5.74
CA GLY A 350 -6.53 -22.33 6.08
C GLY A 350 -5.56 -23.11 5.21
N ALA A 351 -5.22 -24.31 5.59
CA ALA A 351 -4.38 -25.18 4.77
C ALA A 351 -4.86 -25.25 3.29
N ASP A 352 -6.03 -24.74 3.04
CA ASP A 352 -6.73 -24.66 1.76
C ASP A 352 -6.62 -23.28 1.07
N GLY A 353 -5.85 -22.37 1.65
CA GLY A 353 -5.45 -21.10 0.98
C GLY A 353 -6.54 -20.06 0.80
N VAL A 354 -7.78 -20.28 1.24
CA VAL A 354 -8.89 -19.33 1.02
C VAL A 354 -9.95 -19.47 2.12
N THR A 355 -10.07 -18.49 2.92
CA THR A 355 -11.34 -18.06 3.50
C THR A 355 -11.41 -16.55 3.50
#